data_3e88c11fe009cdfbf2482dd5cf21280d
#
_entry.id   3e88c11fe009cdfbf2482dd5cf21280d
#
_cell.length_a   1.000
_cell.length_b   1.000
_cell.length_c   1.000
_cell.angle_alpha   90.00
_cell.angle_beta   90.00
_cell.angle_gamma   90.00
#
_symmetry.space_group_name_H-M   'P 1'
#
loop_
_entity.id
_entity.type
_entity.pdbx_description
1 polymer ?
#
loop_
_entity_poly.entity_id
_entity_poly.type
_entity_poly.pdbx_seq_one_letter_code
_entity_poly.pdbx_strand_id
1 'polypeptide(L)'
;NNKKMLYLAPSNEILEQTKDRIIEHIRGKVGITGKNKDEIIAEVFKNLQFATYQSLITKAGKETLEKQYDFIIFDELHRTGAEKWEEALNKLLENQLETTKVLGITATPRRDADDRNMADEIAQKLGYTDEEIRAEKHIATKIELKEAIQLGMVVNPKVVSCEYNLLTDGSMENLAEQINEMEDENERKKKLEQYDRLRKNLEKAKGIPEILQENLKEGGKYIVFIPVGGNEEGKDSIDKVKEWEKQISEYLKNSGIEPEYYSMLGAYSDKENERQLEGFESEKSDKTKFMIVMNKLNEGVHVDGVNGILWFRPLDENSKILYKQQIGRVITSVDPDNPPKDEDRPVVMDFANNTERVDIDKEIKNNNRKNDLELLTIVVDWVKSHG
;
A
#
# COMPACT_ATOMS: atom_id res chain seq x y z
N ASN A 1 -25.54 -10.11 24.75
CA ASN A 1 -25.46 -11.07 23.66
C ASN A 1 -24.07 -11.73 23.66
N ASN A 2 -24.03 -13.03 24.00
CA ASN A 2 -22.78 -13.82 24.06
C ASN A 2 -22.34 -14.30 22.65
N LYS A 3 -22.37 -13.45 21.65
CA LYS A 3 -21.93 -13.81 20.28
C LYS A 3 -20.44 -13.97 20.22
N LYS A 4 -19.97 -15.09 19.69
CA LYS A 4 -18.55 -15.38 19.49
C LYS A 4 -18.11 -14.87 18.14
N MET A 5 -16.99 -14.17 18.10
CA MET A 5 -16.42 -13.60 16.87
C MET A 5 -14.97 -14.05 16.70
N LEU A 6 -14.57 -14.27 15.45
CA LEU A 6 -13.19 -14.54 15.06
C LEU A 6 -12.74 -13.45 14.07
N TYR A 7 -11.62 -12.82 14.36
CA TYR A 7 -10.94 -11.90 13.46
C TYR A 7 -9.63 -12.51 12.99
N LEU A 8 -9.49 -12.66 11.69
CA LEU A 8 -8.32 -13.25 11.04
C LEU A 8 -7.59 -12.21 10.21
N ALA A 9 -6.27 -12.12 10.39
CA ALA A 9 -5.41 -11.22 9.64
C ALA A 9 -4.11 -11.90 9.19
N PRO A 10 -3.37 -11.32 8.23
CA PRO A 10 -2.11 -11.88 7.73
C PRO A 10 -0.99 -11.91 8.76
N SER A 11 -0.92 -10.93 9.66
CA SER A 11 0.20 -10.76 10.59
C SER A 11 -0.25 -10.31 11.99
N ASN A 12 0.65 -10.47 12.98
CA ASN A 12 0.40 -10.02 14.35
C ASN A 12 0.38 -8.49 14.45
N GLU A 13 1.17 -7.80 13.66
CA GLU A 13 1.21 -6.33 13.62
C GLU A 13 -0.18 -5.77 13.26
N ILE A 14 -0.83 -6.33 12.25
CA ILE A 14 -2.20 -5.93 11.86
C ILE A 14 -3.19 -6.22 13.00
N LEU A 15 -3.06 -7.36 13.67
CA LEU A 15 -3.93 -7.70 14.80
C LEU A 15 -3.79 -6.68 15.94
N GLU A 16 -2.56 -6.30 16.31
CA GLU A 16 -2.32 -5.33 17.38
C GLU A 16 -2.83 -3.93 16.99
N GLN A 17 -2.54 -3.45 15.78
CA GLN A 17 -3.09 -2.18 15.29
C GLN A 17 -4.63 -2.18 15.28
N THR A 18 -5.25 -3.27 14.88
CA THR A 18 -6.72 -3.40 14.90
C THR A 18 -7.27 -3.34 16.31
N LYS A 19 -6.64 -4.04 17.27
CA LYS A 19 -7.02 -3.97 18.68
C LYS A 19 -6.92 -2.57 19.24
N ASP A 20 -5.83 -1.88 18.97
CA ASP A 20 -5.62 -0.52 19.45
C ASP A 20 -6.66 0.45 18.89
N ARG A 21 -6.95 0.38 17.60
CA ARG A 21 -8.02 1.20 16.97
C ARG A 21 -9.41 0.91 17.55
N ILE A 22 -9.73 -0.36 17.80
CA ILE A 22 -11.01 -0.72 18.45
C ILE A 22 -11.07 -0.09 19.86
N ILE A 23 -9.98 -0.18 20.62
CA ILE A 23 -9.91 0.39 21.98
C ILE A 23 -10.07 1.92 21.93
N GLU A 24 -9.37 2.61 21.05
CA GLU A 24 -9.46 4.06 20.87
C GLU A 24 -10.87 4.50 20.48
N HIS A 25 -11.47 3.80 19.51
CA HIS A 25 -12.84 4.09 19.08
C HIS A 25 -13.87 3.92 20.21
N ILE A 26 -13.71 2.88 21.01
CA ILE A 26 -14.58 2.63 22.16
C ILE A 26 -14.37 3.70 23.23
N ARG A 27 -13.13 4.08 23.54
CA ARG A 27 -12.83 5.16 24.49
C ARG A 27 -13.46 6.48 24.04
N GLY A 28 -13.33 6.83 22.76
CA GLY A 28 -13.90 8.06 22.23
C GLY A 28 -15.42 8.12 22.24
N LYS A 29 -16.09 7.04 21.84
CA LYS A 29 -17.57 7.02 21.70
C LYS A 29 -18.34 6.62 22.95
N VAL A 30 -17.80 5.73 23.77
CA VAL A 30 -18.53 5.16 24.93
C VAL A 30 -18.19 5.87 26.24
N GLY A 31 -17.22 6.81 26.21
CA GLY A 31 -16.86 7.59 27.39
C GLY A 31 -16.33 6.73 28.55
N ILE A 32 -15.69 5.59 28.26
CA ILE A 32 -15.04 4.74 29.25
C ILE A 32 -13.79 5.47 29.74
N THR A 33 -13.99 6.40 30.65
CA THR A 33 -12.91 7.09 31.35
C THR A 33 -12.58 6.33 32.62
N GLY A 34 -11.30 6.04 32.83
CA GLY A 34 -10.79 5.50 34.09
C GLY A 34 -10.45 4.02 34.11
N LYS A 35 -10.77 3.22 33.09
CA LYS A 35 -10.28 1.84 32.96
C LYS A 35 -8.91 1.82 32.29
N ASN A 36 -8.01 0.94 32.76
CA ASN A 36 -6.74 0.73 32.08
C ASN A 36 -6.95 -0.08 30.76
N LYS A 37 -5.91 -0.13 29.92
CA LYS A 37 -5.97 -0.83 28.61
C LYS A 37 -6.36 -2.30 28.77
N ASP A 38 -5.84 -2.98 29.77
CA ASP A 38 -6.07 -4.43 30.02
C ASP A 38 -7.50 -4.72 30.43
N GLU A 39 -8.12 -3.88 31.24
CA GLU A 39 -9.53 -4.02 31.63
C GLU A 39 -10.47 -3.84 30.43
N ILE A 40 -10.16 -2.87 29.55
CA ILE A 40 -10.92 -2.66 28.31
C ILE A 40 -10.76 -3.86 27.39
N ILE A 41 -9.52 -4.35 27.20
CA ILE A 41 -9.25 -5.54 26.40
C ILE A 41 -10.03 -6.74 26.92
N ALA A 42 -9.98 -7.00 28.24
CA ALA A 42 -10.67 -8.14 28.83
C ALA A 42 -12.19 -8.09 28.66
N GLU A 43 -12.79 -6.90 28.75
CA GLU A 43 -14.24 -6.73 28.61
C GLU A 43 -14.70 -6.73 27.15
N VAL A 44 -14.01 -5.98 26.28
CA VAL A 44 -14.40 -5.84 24.87
C VAL A 44 -14.10 -7.10 24.08
N PHE A 45 -12.95 -7.73 24.32
CA PHE A 45 -12.51 -8.88 23.56
C PHE A 45 -12.88 -10.24 24.18
N LYS A 46 -13.70 -10.25 25.24
CA LYS A 46 -14.16 -11.48 25.89
C LYS A 46 -14.73 -12.53 24.91
N ASN A 47 -15.41 -12.07 23.87
CA ASN A 47 -16.06 -12.91 22.86
C ASN A 47 -15.45 -12.72 21.45
N LEU A 48 -14.37 -11.94 21.31
CA LEU A 48 -13.67 -11.70 20.06
C LEU A 48 -12.28 -12.33 20.13
N GLN A 49 -12.10 -13.42 19.38
CA GLN A 49 -10.82 -14.09 19.24
C GLN A 49 -10.08 -13.48 18.06
N PHE A 50 -8.78 -13.19 18.24
CA PHE A 50 -7.86 -12.75 17.19
C PHE A 50 -6.93 -13.89 16.84
N ALA A 51 -6.70 -14.12 15.54
CA ALA A 51 -5.74 -15.10 15.07
C ALA A 51 -5.13 -14.67 13.73
N THR A 52 -3.92 -15.10 13.44
CA THR A 52 -3.34 -14.94 12.09
C THR A 52 -3.69 -16.15 11.22
N TYR A 53 -3.70 -15.97 9.88
CA TYR A 53 -3.83 -17.09 8.95
C TYR A 53 -2.78 -18.17 9.21
N GLN A 54 -1.54 -17.74 9.49
CA GLN A 54 -0.45 -18.67 9.82
C GLN A 54 -0.70 -19.47 11.08
N SER A 55 -1.37 -18.90 12.09
CA SER A 55 -1.65 -19.61 13.34
C SER A 55 -2.63 -20.77 13.16
N LEU A 56 -3.56 -20.69 12.19
CA LEU A 56 -4.55 -21.75 11.94
C LEU A 56 -3.94 -23.09 11.56
N ILE A 57 -2.77 -23.10 10.90
CA ILE A 57 -2.07 -24.33 10.50
C ILE A 57 -1.16 -24.90 11.60
N THR A 58 -1.10 -24.27 12.75
CA THR A 58 -0.35 -24.76 13.92
C THR A 58 -1.16 -25.71 14.79
N LYS A 59 -0.47 -26.41 15.71
CA LYS A 59 -1.18 -27.25 16.69
C LYS A 59 -2.15 -26.45 17.56
N ALA A 60 -1.79 -25.22 17.94
CA ALA A 60 -2.65 -24.33 18.72
C ALA A 60 -3.87 -23.85 17.91
N GLY A 61 -3.73 -23.72 16.60
CA GLY A 61 -4.82 -23.31 15.70
C GLY A 61 -5.93 -24.34 15.53
N LYS A 62 -5.68 -25.62 15.82
CA LYS A 62 -6.71 -26.68 15.74
C LYS A 62 -7.95 -26.36 16.58
N GLU A 63 -7.75 -25.85 17.77
CA GLU A 63 -8.84 -25.44 18.64
C GLU A 63 -9.70 -24.32 18.04
N THR A 64 -9.06 -23.39 17.30
CA THR A 64 -9.76 -22.33 16.58
C THR A 64 -10.59 -22.88 15.42
N LEU A 65 -10.08 -23.87 14.69
CA LEU A 65 -10.80 -24.52 13.58
C LEU A 65 -12.00 -25.35 14.04
N GLU A 66 -11.97 -25.88 15.27
CA GLU A 66 -13.04 -26.72 15.84
C GLU A 66 -14.16 -25.89 16.51
N LYS A 67 -13.94 -24.59 16.76
CA LYS A 67 -14.94 -23.70 17.36
C LYS A 67 -15.95 -23.21 16.32
N GLN A 68 -17.17 -23.00 16.78
CA GLN A 68 -18.22 -22.31 16.02
C GLN A 68 -18.33 -20.87 16.47
N TYR A 69 -18.48 -19.99 15.47
CA TYR A 69 -18.55 -18.55 15.63
C TYR A 69 -19.85 -18.00 15.06
N ASP A 70 -20.37 -16.92 15.66
CA ASP A 70 -21.49 -16.17 15.09
C ASP A 70 -21.02 -15.24 13.96
N PHE A 71 -19.77 -14.74 14.05
CA PHE A 71 -19.14 -13.89 13.05
C PHE A 71 -17.69 -14.30 12.80
N ILE A 72 -17.30 -14.32 11.54
CA ILE A 72 -15.91 -14.47 11.11
C ILE A 72 -15.55 -13.27 10.23
N ILE A 73 -14.44 -12.62 10.55
CA ILE A 73 -13.92 -11.49 9.80
C ILE A 73 -12.57 -11.89 9.20
N PHE A 74 -12.47 -11.81 7.88
CA PHE A 74 -11.23 -11.99 7.12
C PHE A 74 -10.68 -10.61 6.74
N ASP A 75 -9.60 -10.20 7.36
CA ASP A 75 -8.87 -9.01 6.95
C ASP A 75 -7.86 -9.37 5.86
N GLU A 76 -7.66 -8.47 4.90
CA GLU A 76 -6.90 -8.74 3.67
C GLU A 76 -7.36 -10.06 2.99
N LEU A 77 -8.66 -10.11 2.69
CA LEU A 77 -9.35 -11.31 2.16
C LEU A 77 -8.61 -11.98 1.00
N HIS A 78 -7.93 -11.20 0.14
CA HIS A 78 -7.16 -11.72 -0.99
C HIS A 78 -6.06 -12.71 -0.57
N ARG A 79 -5.63 -12.68 0.68
CA ARG A 79 -4.63 -13.61 1.23
C ARG A 79 -5.17 -15.01 1.52
N THR A 80 -6.47 -15.16 1.66
CA THR A 80 -7.12 -16.45 2.01
C THR A 80 -6.87 -17.56 1.00
N GLY A 81 -6.59 -17.24 -0.25
CA GLY A 81 -6.29 -18.20 -1.31
C GLY A 81 -4.83 -18.69 -1.35
N ALA A 82 -3.98 -18.35 -0.38
CA ALA A 82 -2.65 -18.91 -0.31
C ALA A 82 -2.73 -20.41 0.00
N GLU A 83 -2.11 -21.23 -0.84
CA GLU A 83 -2.17 -22.71 -0.81
C GLU A 83 -1.96 -23.29 0.59
N LYS A 84 -0.97 -22.75 1.31
CA LYS A 84 -0.64 -23.18 2.69
C LYS A 84 -1.75 -22.98 3.72
N TRP A 85 -2.71 -22.06 3.49
CA TRP A 85 -3.78 -21.75 4.41
C TRP A 85 -5.16 -22.21 3.93
N GLU A 86 -5.30 -22.48 2.64
CA GLU A 86 -6.59 -22.77 2.00
C GLU A 86 -7.29 -23.97 2.64
N GLU A 87 -6.56 -25.06 2.95
CA GLU A 87 -7.12 -26.23 3.62
C GLU A 87 -7.65 -25.90 5.02
N ALA A 88 -6.91 -25.13 5.80
CA ALA A 88 -7.32 -24.73 7.14
C ALA A 88 -8.57 -23.82 7.11
N LEU A 89 -8.62 -22.89 6.16
CA LEU A 89 -9.76 -22.00 5.97
C LEU A 89 -11.02 -22.75 5.50
N ASN A 90 -10.86 -23.73 4.63
CA ASN A 90 -11.97 -24.61 4.22
C ASN A 90 -12.54 -25.36 5.43
N LYS A 91 -11.69 -25.97 6.25
CA LYS A 91 -12.11 -26.66 7.47
C LYS A 91 -12.81 -25.70 8.46
N LEU A 92 -12.30 -24.47 8.60
CA LEU A 92 -12.94 -23.46 9.44
C LEU A 92 -14.36 -23.18 8.95
N LEU A 93 -14.55 -22.91 7.65
CA LEU A 93 -15.85 -22.56 7.08
C LEU A 93 -16.83 -23.75 7.12
N GLU A 94 -16.38 -24.96 6.80
CA GLU A 94 -17.20 -26.18 6.83
C GLU A 94 -17.73 -26.51 8.24
N ASN A 95 -16.99 -26.11 9.28
CA ASN A 95 -17.41 -26.36 10.68
C ASN A 95 -18.38 -25.30 11.21
N GLN A 96 -18.74 -24.29 10.43
CA GLN A 96 -19.62 -23.22 10.90
C GLN A 96 -21.12 -23.57 10.73
N LEU A 97 -21.94 -22.85 11.48
CA LEU A 97 -23.39 -22.93 11.34
C LEU A 97 -23.87 -22.13 10.13
N GLU A 98 -24.99 -22.51 9.53
CA GLU A 98 -25.63 -21.74 8.45
C GLU A 98 -25.96 -20.28 8.86
N THR A 99 -26.12 -20.04 10.17
CA THR A 99 -26.37 -18.71 10.72
C THR A 99 -25.12 -17.86 10.90
N THR A 100 -23.93 -18.45 10.77
CA THR A 100 -22.66 -17.73 10.86
C THR A 100 -22.57 -16.65 9.77
N LYS A 101 -22.20 -15.44 10.15
CA LYS A 101 -21.96 -14.35 9.21
C LYS A 101 -20.46 -14.22 8.92
N VAL A 102 -20.13 -14.11 7.67
CA VAL A 102 -18.75 -13.92 7.21
C VAL A 102 -18.62 -12.54 6.59
N LEU A 103 -17.59 -11.80 6.99
CA LEU A 103 -17.22 -10.50 6.43
C LEU A 103 -15.77 -10.58 5.92
N GLY A 104 -15.59 -10.32 4.63
CA GLY A 104 -14.27 -10.13 4.02
C GLY A 104 -13.97 -8.64 3.86
N ILE A 105 -12.79 -8.21 4.28
CA ILE A 105 -12.29 -6.85 4.12
C ILE A 105 -11.02 -6.92 3.26
N THR A 106 -10.95 -6.14 2.21
CA THR A 106 -9.76 -6.07 1.35
C THR A 106 -9.80 -4.83 0.46
N ALA A 107 -8.66 -4.23 0.22
CA ALA A 107 -8.52 -3.20 -0.80
C ALA A 107 -8.65 -3.77 -2.23
N THR A 108 -8.34 -5.06 -2.40
CA THR A 108 -8.33 -5.74 -3.69
C THR A 108 -8.79 -7.19 -3.49
N PRO A 109 -9.94 -7.61 -4.06
CA PRO A 109 -10.44 -9.00 -3.88
C PRO A 109 -9.64 -10.02 -4.70
N ARG A 110 -8.90 -9.59 -5.74
CA ARG A 110 -8.08 -10.44 -6.60
C ARG A 110 -6.67 -10.61 -6.06
N ARG A 111 -6.07 -11.77 -6.34
CA ARG A 111 -4.67 -12.06 -6.02
C ARG A 111 -3.77 -11.77 -7.23
N ASP A 112 -2.59 -11.18 -6.96
CA ASP A 112 -1.57 -10.94 -8.01
C ASP A 112 -0.96 -12.24 -8.55
N ALA A 113 -0.89 -13.29 -7.71
CA ALA A 113 -0.18 -14.53 -8.06
C ALA A 113 -0.89 -15.37 -9.13
N ASP A 114 -2.21 -15.37 -9.17
CA ASP A 114 -3.03 -16.28 -10.00
C ASP A 114 -4.34 -15.66 -10.50
N ASP A 115 -4.54 -14.37 -10.30
CA ASP A 115 -5.73 -13.58 -10.65
C ASP A 115 -7.08 -14.13 -10.07
N ARG A 116 -7.01 -15.04 -9.07
CA ARG A 116 -8.19 -15.58 -8.39
C ARG A 116 -8.93 -14.46 -7.63
N ASN A 117 -10.25 -14.42 -7.75
CA ASN A 117 -11.10 -13.51 -6.97
C ASN A 117 -11.54 -14.20 -5.67
N MET A 118 -10.90 -13.86 -4.58
CA MET A 118 -11.17 -14.50 -3.29
C MET A 118 -12.54 -14.16 -2.70
N ALA A 119 -13.13 -13.01 -3.06
CA ALA A 119 -14.49 -12.67 -2.65
C ALA A 119 -15.51 -13.63 -3.30
N ASP A 120 -15.35 -13.91 -4.60
CA ASP A 120 -16.21 -14.84 -5.33
C ASP A 120 -16.06 -16.28 -4.80
N GLU A 121 -14.83 -16.71 -4.54
CA GLU A 121 -14.57 -18.07 -4.04
C GLU A 121 -15.13 -18.30 -2.63
N ILE A 122 -14.98 -17.35 -1.73
CA ILE A 122 -15.59 -17.44 -0.39
C ILE A 122 -17.10 -17.40 -0.51
N ALA A 123 -17.67 -16.59 -1.38
CA ALA A 123 -19.11 -16.55 -1.62
C ALA A 123 -19.64 -17.92 -2.12
N GLN A 124 -18.95 -18.58 -3.05
CA GLN A 124 -19.31 -19.94 -3.48
C GLN A 124 -19.32 -20.95 -2.33
N LYS A 125 -18.29 -20.90 -1.47
CA LYS A 125 -18.21 -21.77 -0.28
C LYS A 125 -19.34 -21.48 0.74
N LEU A 126 -19.86 -20.25 0.74
CA LEU A 126 -21.00 -19.85 1.58
C LEU A 126 -22.37 -20.11 0.91
N GLY A 127 -22.38 -20.74 -0.27
CA GLY A 127 -23.60 -21.17 -0.95
C GLY A 127 -24.23 -20.16 -1.91
N TYR A 128 -23.52 -19.07 -2.25
CA TYR A 128 -23.99 -18.17 -3.31
C TYR A 128 -23.90 -18.87 -4.67
N THR A 129 -24.92 -18.69 -5.47
CA THR A 129 -24.97 -19.21 -6.85
C THR A 129 -24.09 -18.36 -7.79
N ASP A 130 -23.65 -18.95 -8.92
CA ASP A 130 -22.90 -18.23 -9.93
C ASP A 130 -23.66 -16.99 -10.48
N GLU A 131 -25.00 -17.03 -10.50
CA GLU A 131 -25.82 -15.89 -10.90
C GLU A 131 -25.77 -14.78 -9.87
N GLU A 132 -25.84 -15.11 -8.59
CA GLU A 132 -25.74 -14.14 -7.49
C GLU A 132 -24.36 -13.53 -7.41
N ILE A 133 -23.31 -14.31 -7.68
CA ILE A 133 -21.92 -13.83 -7.72
C ILE A 133 -21.73 -12.88 -8.89
N ARG A 134 -22.21 -13.24 -10.10
CA ARG A 134 -22.18 -12.31 -11.25
C ARG A 134 -22.97 -11.03 -11.03
N ALA A 135 -24.01 -11.09 -10.22
CA ALA A 135 -24.81 -9.92 -9.81
C ALA A 135 -24.24 -9.19 -8.60
N GLU A 136 -23.01 -9.55 -8.14
CA GLU A 136 -22.30 -8.96 -7.01
C GLU A 136 -23.10 -8.91 -5.68
N LYS A 137 -24.09 -9.81 -5.49
CA LYS A 137 -24.93 -9.83 -4.28
C LYS A 137 -24.17 -10.13 -2.98
N HIS A 138 -22.99 -10.72 -3.09
CA HIS A 138 -22.08 -10.99 -1.97
C HIS A 138 -21.21 -9.77 -1.61
N ILE A 139 -21.22 -8.71 -2.42
CA ILE A 139 -20.46 -7.48 -2.16
C ILE A 139 -21.33 -6.51 -1.36
N ALA A 140 -21.00 -6.33 -0.09
CA ALA A 140 -21.74 -5.42 0.79
C ALA A 140 -21.50 -3.94 0.44
N THR A 141 -20.27 -3.61 0.10
CA THR A 141 -19.87 -2.26 -0.36
C THR A 141 -18.57 -2.34 -1.15
N LYS A 142 -18.42 -1.45 -2.12
CA LYS A 142 -17.23 -1.30 -2.93
C LYS A 142 -17.06 0.18 -3.25
N ILE A 143 -15.90 0.72 -2.93
CA ILE A 143 -15.52 2.10 -3.24
C ILE A 143 -14.17 2.04 -3.92
N GLU A 144 -14.10 2.45 -5.17
CA GLU A 144 -12.83 2.55 -5.90
C GLU A 144 -12.04 3.76 -5.38
N LEU A 145 -10.69 3.68 -5.47
CA LEU A 145 -9.81 4.75 -5.00
C LEU A 145 -10.16 6.11 -5.59
N LYS A 146 -10.45 6.14 -6.89
CA LYS A 146 -10.90 7.35 -7.59
C LYS A 146 -12.17 7.93 -6.97
N GLU A 147 -13.17 7.10 -6.74
CA GLU A 147 -14.42 7.50 -6.13
C GLU A 147 -14.20 8.03 -4.70
N ALA A 148 -13.37 7.36 -3.91
CA ALA A 148 -13.01 7.80 -2.56
C ALA A 148 -12.31 9.18 -2.57
N ILE A 149 -11.43 9.44 -3.54
CA ILE A 149 -10.79 10.75 -3.74
C ILE A 149 -11.83 11.80 -4.15
N GLN A 150 -12.70 11.47 -5.11
CA GLN A 150 -13.74 12.39 -5.60
C GLN A 150 -14.77 12.76 -4.53
N LEU A 151 -15.09 11.81 -3.66
CA LEU A 151 -15.97 12.02 -2.51
C LEU A 151 -15.28 12.74 -1.32
N GLY A 152 -13.98 13.05 -1.45
CA GLY A 152 -13.21 13.66 -0.37
C GLY A 152 -13.03 12.77 0.86
N MET A 153 -13.19 11.45 0.71
CA MET A 153 -13.01 10.49 1.81
C MET A 153 -11.53 10.27 2.12
N VAL A 154 -10.69 10.40 1.12
CA VAL A 154 -9.23 10.24 1.22
C VAL A 154 -8.51 11.36 0.50
N VAL A 155 -7.30 11.64 0.95
CA VAL A 155 -6.46 12.71 0.39
C VAL A 155 -6.02 12.33 -1.03
N ASN A 156 -6.13 13.29 -1.97
CA ASN A 156 -5.57 13.15 -3.30
C ASN A 156 -4.06 13.45 -3.25
N PRO A 157 -3.16 12.48 -3.44
CA PRO A 157 -1.72 12.74 -3.38
C PRO A 157 -1.24 13.58 -4.58
N LYS A 158 -0.20 14.38 -4.38
CA LYS A 158 0.50 15.06 -5.46
C LYS A 158 1.43 14.06 -6.16
N VAL A 159 1.13 13.67 -7.40
CA VAL A 159 2.01 12.79 -8.18
C VAL A 159 3.02 13.60 -8.97
N VAL A 160 4.30 13.39 -8.70
CA VAL A 160 5.43 13.92 -9.44
C VAL A 160 5.97 12.80 -10.32
N SER A 161 5.61 12.80 -11.60
CA SER A 161 6.17 11.87 -12.59
C SER A 161 7.55 12.38 -12.97
N CYS A 162 8.54 11.68 -12.52
CA CYS A 162 9.94 11.98 -12.83
C CYS A 162 10.29 11.17 -14.08
N GLU A 163 10.26 11.79 -15.25
CA GLU A 163 10.90 11.22 -16.45
C GLU A 163 12.42 11.20 -16.25
N TYR A 164 12.84 10.49 -15.21
CA TYR A 164 14.24 10.23 -14.96
C TYR A 164 14.59 8.88 -15.54
N ASN A 165 15.39 8.93 -16.58
CA ASN A 165 15.98 7.74 -17.13
C ASN A 165 17.15 7.32 -16.22
N LEU A 166 17.04 6.13 -15.61
CA LEU A 166 18.13 5.43 -14.90
C LEU A 166 19.24 4.98 -15.89
N LEU A 167 19.40 5.64 -17.02
CA LEU A 167 20.54 5.44 -17.90
C LEU A 167 21.78 5.96 -17.18
N THR A 168 22.46 5.04 -16.52
CA THR A 168 23.79 5.26 -15.95
C THR A 168 24.75 5.73 -17.02
N ASP A 169 25.78 6.45 -16.61
CA ASP A 169 26.88 6.92 -17.46
C ASP A 169 27.32 5.83 -18.44
N GLY A 170 27.28 6.13 -19.72
CA GLY A 170 27.62 5.22 -20.81
C GLY A 170 26.44 4.47 -21.47
N SER A 171 25.25 4.49 -20.91
CA SER A 171 24.11 3.79 -21.53
C SER A 171 23.61 4.49 -22.79
N MET A 172 23.69 5.81 -22.83
CA MET A 172 23.30 6.58 -24.02
C MET A 172 24.30 6.40 -25.16
N GLU A 173 25.59 6.35 -24.85
CA GLU A 173 26.66 6.05 -25.81
C GLU A 173 26.50 4.63 -26.36
N ASN A 174 26.31 3.63 -25.49
CA ASN A 174 26.07 2.25 -25.91
C ASN A 174 24.81 2.12 -26.77
N LEU A 175 23.72 2.84 -26.42
CA LEU A 175 22.50 2.84 -27.22
C LEU A 175 22.74 3.48 -28.60
N ALA A 176 23.50 4.57 -28.66
CA ALA A 176 23.85 5.22 -29.92
C ALA A 176 24.69 4.28 -30.83
N GLU A 177 25.66 3.55 -30.25
CA GLU A 177 26.46 2.57 -30.97
C GLU A 177 25.59 1.42 -31.51
N GLN A 178 24.71 0.83 -30.67
CA GLN A 178 23.80 -0.23 -31.12
C GLN A 178 22.87 0.23 -32.26
N ILE A 179 22.36 1.47 -32.19
CA ILE A 179 21.51 2.02 -33.25
C ILE A 179 22.33 2.21 -34.55
N ASN A 180 23.57 2.67 -34.45
CA ASN A 180 24.44 2.85 -35.62
C ASN A 180 24.86 1.54 -36.29
N GLU A 181 24.92 0.45 -35.54
CA GLU A 181 25.24 -0.91 -36.04
C GLU A 181 24.05 -1.60 -36.70
N MET A 182 22.85 -1.03 -36.66
CA MET A 182 21.66 -1.63 -37.30
C MET A 182 21.80 -1.64 -38.83
N GLU A 183 21.57 -2.79 -39.45
CA GLU A 183 21.67 -2.98 -40.90
C GLU A 183 20.48 -2.36 -41.66
N ASP A 184 19.26 -2.36 -41.07
CA ASP A 184 18.07 -1.75 -41.69
C ASP A 184 18.10 -0.23 -41.56
N GLU A 185 18.25 0.44 -42.67
CA GLU A 185 18.41 1.90 -42.77
C GLU A 185 17.14 2.65 -42.33
N ASN A 186 15.94 2.11 -42.57
CA ASN A 186 14.68 2.72 -42.19
C ASN A 186 14.43 2.56 -40.66
N GLU A 187 14.74 1.41 -40.11
CA GLU A 187 14.63 1.13 -38.68
C GLU A 187 15.67 1.95 -37.92
N ARG A 188 16.89 2.00 -38.38
CA ARG A 188 17.95 2.84 -37.83
C ARG A 188 17.55 4.31 -37.76
N LYS A 189 17.02 4.88 -38.84
CA LYS A 189 16.56 6.28 -38.89
C LYS A 189 15.46 6.55 -37.86
N LYS A 190 14.49 5.66 -37.76
CA LYS A 190 13.40 5.75 -36.77
C LYS A 190 13.93 5.71 -35.34
N LYS A 191 14.90 4.83 -35.06
CA LYS A 191 15.55 4.71 -33.75
C LYS A 191 16.40 5.93 -33.41
N LEU A 192 17.11 6.51 -34.38
CA LEU A 192 17.85 7.75 -34.19
C LEU A 192 16.93 8.93 -33.86
N GLU A 193 15.76 9.04 -34.49
CA GLU A 193 14.79 10.08 -34.17
C GLU A 193 14.23 9.89 -32.73
N GLN A 194 14.01 8.65 -32.30
CA GLN A 194 13.61 8.32 -30.92
C GLN A 194 14.73 8.67 -29.92
N TYR A 195 15.98 8.33 -30.25
CA TYR A 195 17.15 8.65 -29.45
C TYR A 195 17.34 10.16 -29.27
N ASP A 196 17.22 10.95 -30.37
CA ASP A 196 17.33 12.40 -30.31
C ASP A 196 16.21 13.05 -29.46
N ARG A 197 14.99 12.52 -29.51
CA ARG A 197 13.89 12.95 -28.62
C ARG A 197 14.21 12.64 -27.18
N LEU A 198 14.68 11.42 -26.91
CA LEU A 198 15.08 10.98 -25.58
C LEU A 198 16.18 11.86 -25.02
N ARG A 199 17.25 12.11 -25.80
CA ARG A 199 18.36 12.99 -25.41
C ARG A 199 17.89 14.41 -25.08
N LYS A 200 17.03 15.01 -25.91
CA LYS A 200 16.47 16.36 -25.68
C LYS A 200 15.56 16.42 -24.44
N ASN A 201 14.87 15.35 -24.13
CA ASN A 201 14.06 15.26 -22.90
C ASN A 201 14.97 15.13 -21.68
N LEU A 202 16.04 14.34 -21.75
CA LEU A 202 17.05 14.21 -20.69
C LEU A 202 17.80 15.51 -20.42
N GLU A 203 18.14 16.29 -21.47
CA GLU A 203 18.75 17.61 -21.31
C GLU A 203 17.85 18.64 -20.61
N LYS A 204 16.51 18.42 -20.61
CA LYS A 204 15.51 19.27 -19.96
C LYS A 204 14.99 18.68 -18.65
N ALA A 205 15.28 17.41 -18.39
CA ALA A 205 14.82 16.74 -17.18
C ALA A 205 15.59 17.28 -15.98
N LYS A 206 14.86 17.60 -14.91
CA LYS A 206 15.49 17.88 -13.61
C LYS A 206 16.16 16.62 -13.12
N GLY A 207 17.33 16.75 -12.52
CA GLY A 207 18.00 15.64 -11.84
C GLY A 207 17.22 15.18 -10.61
N ILE A 208 17.52 13.99 -10.12
CA ILE A 208 16.92 13.47 -8.85
C ILE A 208 17.14 14.46 -7.69
N PRO A 209 18.33 15.04 -7.49
CA PRO A 209 18.57 16.01 -6.42
C PRO A 209 17.62 17.20 -6.45
N GLU A 210 17.37 17.80 -7.61
CA GLU A 210 16.49 18.95 -7.76
C GLU A 210 15.02 18.57 -7.48
N ILE A 211 14.58 17.40 -7.95
CA ILE A 211 13.22 16.90 -7.69
C ILE A 211 13.02 16.66 -6.20
N LEU A 212 13.98 16.04 -5.53
CA LEU A 212 13.93 15.80 -4.09
C LEU A 212 13.89 17.13 -3.33
N GLN A 213 14.76 18.08 -3.68
CA GLN A 213 14.82 19.40 -3.03
C GLN A 213 13.49 20.17 -3.14
N GLU A 214 12.80 20.07 -4.29
CA GLU A 214 11.54 20.79 -4.52
C GLU A 214 10.33 20.13 -3.81
N ASN A 215 10.39 18.84 -3.52
CA ASN A 215 9.21 18.08 -3.09
C ASN A 215 9.33 17.44 -1.70
N LEU A 216 10.53 17.39 -1.12
CA LEU A 216 10.70 16.96 0.26
C LEU A 216 10.44 18.12 1.22
N LYS A 217 9.80 17.80 2.35
CA LYS A 217 9.65 18.72 3.49
C LYS A 217 10.74 18.40 4.52
N GLU A 218 11.36 19.42 5.11
CA GLU A 218 12.24 19.25 6.26
C GLU A 218 11.46 18.63 7.42
N GLY A 219 12.05 17.64 8.10
CA GLY A 219 11.36 16.87 9.14
C GLY A 219 10.26 15.92 8.64
N GLY A 220 10.06 15.82 7.32
CA GLY A 220 9.05 14.94 6.74
C GLY A 220 9.42 13.45 6.82
N LYS A 221 8.41 12.59 6.69
CA LYS A 221 8.53 11.12 6.72
C LYS A 221 8.18 10.54 5.34
N TYR A 222 9.09 9.76 4.76
CA TYR A 222 8.95 9.24 3.40
C TYR A 222 9.22 7.74 3.36
N ILE A 223 8.39 6.99 2.63
CA ILE A 223 8.62 5.58 2.33
C ILE A 223 9.34 5.47 0.99
N VAL A 224 10.43 4.71 0.94
CA VAL A 224 11.26 4.53 -0.25
C VAL A 224 11.16 3.09 -0.72
N PHE A 225 10.52 2.87 -1.84
CA PHE A 225 10.44 1.55 -2.48
C PHE A 225 11.63 1.37 -3.42
N ILE A 226 12.53 0.44 -3.05
CA ILE A 226 13.72 0.12 -3.83
C ILE A 226 13.55 -1.18 -4.64
N PRO A 227 14.31 -1.35 -5.75
CA PRO A 227 14.23 -2.57 -6.56
C PRO A 227 14.57 -3.81 -5.75
N VAL A 228 13.77 -4.87 -5.93
CA VAL A 228 14.06 -6.19 -5.40
C VAL A 228 15.19 -6.82 -6.22
N GLY A 229 16.24 -7.26 -5.57
CA GLY A 229 17.35 -7.96 -6.20
C GLY A 229 17.79 -9.13 -5.36
N GLY A 230 17.68 -10.34 -5.87
CA GLY A 230 18.11 -11.55 -5.17
C GLY A 230 17.14 -12.03 -4.08
N ASN A 231 17.67 -12.76 -3.10
CA ASN A 231 16.89 -13.33 -1.99
C ASN A 231 16.61 -12.24 -0.92
N GLU A 232 15.36 -11.85 -0.75
CA GLU A 232 14.92 -10.83 0.22
C GLU A 232 15.12 -11.22 1.69
N GLU A 233 15.26 -12.50 1.98
CA GLU A 233 15.44 -13.05 3.32
C GLU A 233 16.92 -13.15 3.72
N GLY A 234 17.84 -12.78 2.81
CA GLY A 234 19.29 -12.90 3.02
C GLY A 234 19.99 -11.60 3.41
N LYS A 235 21.29 -11.72 3.77
CA LYS A 235 22.17 -10.56 4.06
C LYS A 235 22.24 -9.57 2.91
N ASP A 236 22.08 -10.04 1.68
CA ASP A 236 22.13 -9.21 0.47
C ASP A 236 21.10 -8.07 0.51
N SER A 237 19.94 -8.28 1.17
CA SER A 237 18.91 -7.24 1.34
C SER A 237 19.37 -6.10 2.26
N ILE A 238 20.11 -6.42 3.32
CA ILE A 238 20.65 -5.42 4.25
C ILE A 238 21.73 -4.57 3.58
N ASP A 239 22.63 -5.20 2.82
CA ASP A 239 23.70 -4.49 2.12
C ASP A 239 23.11 -3.58 1.04
N LYS A 240 22.07 -4.02 0.34
CA LYS A 240 21.37 -3.22 -0.64
C LYS A 240 20.69 -1.98 -0.01
N VAL A 241 20.08 -2.12 1.17
CA VAL A 241 19.52 -0.96 1.89
C VAL A 241 20.63 0.06 2.18
N LYS A 242 21.81 -0.38 2.67
CA LYS A 242 22.94 0.54 2.93
C LYS A 242 23.45 1.24 1.67
N GLU A 243 23.45 0.56 0.54
CA GLU A 243 23.78 1.18 -0.75
C GLU A 243 22.79 2.31 -1.07
N TRP A 244 21.49 2.06 -0.91
CA TRP A 244 20.46 3.06 -1.13
C TRP A 244 20.50 4.21 -0.12
N GLU A 245 20.78 3.96 1.15
CA GLU A 245 21.03 5.01 2.15
C GLU A 245 22.14 5.95 1.70
N LYS A 246 23.26 5.39 1.22
CA LYS A 246 24.38 6.16 0.69
C LYS A 246 23.98 6.95 -0.56
N GLN A 247 23.24 6.34 -1.47
CA GLN A 247 22.80 6.98 -2.71
C GLN A 247 21.82 8.12 -2.45
N ILE A 248 20.85 7.95 -1.57
CA ILE A 248 19.91 9.01 -1.17
C ILE A 248 20.68 10.14 -0.47
N SER A 249 21.63 9.81 0.42
CA SER A 249 22.47 10.81 1.08
C SER A 249 23.27 11.64 0.07
N GLU A 250 23.77 11.03 -1.00
CA GLU A 250 24.48 11.76 -2.07
C GLU A 250 23.54 12.68 -2.84
N TYR A 251 22.32 12.25 -3.15
CA TYR A 251 21.29 13.10 -3.76
C TYR A 251 20.92 14.31 -2.88
N LEU A 252 20.93 14.15 -1.56
CA LEU A 252 20.58 15.19 -0.61
C LEU A 252 21.73 16.10 -0.18
N LYS A 253 22.96 15.83 -0.62
CA LYS A 253 24.20 16.49 -0.15
C LYS A 253 24.15 18.03 -0.18
N ASN A 254 23.47 18.62 -1.14
CA ASN A 254 23.38 20.07 -1.32
C ASN A 254 21.97 20.62 -1.03
N SER A 255 21.05 19.82 -0.54
CA SER A 255 19.65 20.22 -0.29
C SER A 255 19.45 20.92 1.05
N GLY A 256 20.40 20.81 1.99
CA GLY A 256 20.21 21.24 3.37
C GLY A 256 19.38 20.26 4.22
N ILE A 257 18.87 19.18 3.65
CA ILE A 257 18.05 18.17 4.33
C ILE A 257 18.97 17.18 5.04
N GLU A 258 18.79 17.02 6.35
CA GLU A 258 19.47 15.99 7.13
C GLU A 258 18.64 14.70 7.15
N PRO A 259 19.10 13.60 6.50
CA PRO A 259 18.36 12.35 6.47
C PRO A 259 18.56 11.51 7.74
N GLU A 260 17.53 10.76 8.11
CA GLU A 260 17.57 9.68 9.06
C GLU A 260 16.93 8.43 8.43
N TYR A 261 17.60 7.28 8.51
CA TYR A 261 17.21 6.09 7.77
C TYR A 261 16.68 4.99 8.67
N TYR A 262 15.62 4.35 8.22
CA TYR A 262 15.00 3.17 8.79
C TYR A 262 14.74 2.15 7.69
N SER A 263 14.59 0.88 8.04
CA SER A 263 14.28 -0.15 7.04
C SER A 263 13.44 -1.27 7.64
N MET A 264 12.54 -1.83 6.84
CA MET A 264 11.79 -3.04 7.17
C MET A 264 12.09 -4.12 6.14
N LEU A 265 12.62 -5.25 6.61
CA LEU A 265 13.12 -6.32 5.75
C LEU A 265 12.64 -7.70 6.25
N GLY A 266 12.48 -8.65 5.32
CA GLY A 266 12.26 -10.05 5.66
C GLY A 266 13.45 -10.69 6.41
N ALA A 267 14.66 -10.15 6.22
CA ALA A 267 15.85 -10.58 6.91
C ALA A 267 15.92 -10.17 8.39
N TYR A 268 15.09 -9.22 8.82
CA TYR A 268 15.01 -8.79 10.22
C TYR A 268 14.03 -9.66 11.01
N SER A 269 14.26 -9.78 12.32
CA SER A 269 13.26 -10.32 13.24
C SER A 269 12.07 -9.36 13.36
N ASP A 270 10.90 -9.87 13.76
CA ASP A 270 9.71 -9.06 14.00
C ASP A 270 9.99 -7.92 15.00
N LYS A 271 10.73 -8.22 16.08
CA LYS A 271 11.15 -7.22 17.07
C LYS A 271 12.05 -6.13 16.48
N GLU A 272 12.91 -6.46 15.54
CA GLU A 272 13.76 -5.47 14.88
C GLU A 272 12.93 -4.62 13.91
N ASN A 273 12.03 -5.22 13.15
CA ASN A 273 11.11 -4.48 12.28
C ASN A 273 10.20 -3.53 13.08
N GLU A 274 9.69 -3.97 14.23
CA GLU A 274 8.90 -3.15 15.16
C GLU A 274 9.72 -1.94 15.66
N ARG A 275 10.95 -2.17 16.10
CA ARG A 275 11.86 -1.09 16.53
C ARG A 275 12.15 -0.07 15.43
N GLN A 276 12.33 -0.53 14.18
CA GLN A 276 12.56 0.33 13.03
C GLN A 276 11.31 1.18 12.74
N LEU A 277 10.13 0.58 12.81
CA LEU A 277 8.85 1.26 12.62
C LEU A 277 8.61 2.32 13.70
N GLU A 278 8.76 1.95 14.98
CA GLU A 278 8.63 2.89 16.12
C GLU A 278 9.59 4.08 16.00
N GLY A 279 10.83 3.83 15.57
CA GLY A 279 11.82 4.88 15.34
C GLY A 279 11.39 5.83 14.22
N PHE A 280 10.88 5.28 13.12
CA PHE A 280 10.38 6.06 11.99
C PHE A 280 9.17 6.92 12.37
N GLU A 281 8.20 6.38 13.11
CA GLU A 281 6.99 7.07 13.54
C GLU A 281 7.24 8.12 14.63
N SER A 282 8.31 7.96 15.40
CA SER A 282 8.65 8.84 16.51
C SER A 282 8.80 10.30 16.08
N GLU A 283 8.24 11.23 16.87
CA GLU A 283 8.36 12.69 16.67
C GLU A 283 9.60 13.31 17.40
N LYS A 284 10.55 12.47 17.84
CA LYS A 284 11.69 12.92 18.65
C LYS A 284 12.84 13.54 17.83
N SER A 285 12.77 13.49 16.52
CA SER A 285 13.83 13.96 15.61
C SER A 285 13.24 14.94 14.61
N ASP A 286 13.91 16.07 14.39
CA ASP A 286 13.56 17.08 13.37
C ASP A 286 14.13 16.71 11.98
N LYS A 287 14.86 15.60 11.88
CA LYS A 287 15.44 15.13 10.62
C LYS A 287 14.39 14.55 9.69
N THR A 288 14.63 14.68 8.40
CA THR A 288 13.79 14.03 7.39
C THR A 288 14.03 12.52 7.40
N LYS A 289 12.98 11.75 7.62
CA LYS A 289 13.05 10.31 7.82
C LYS A 289 12.70 9.54 6.55
N PHE A 290 13.49 8.52 6.25
CA PHE A 290 13.31 7.63 5.13
C PHE A 290 13.17 6.20 5.60
N MET A 291 12.02 5.57 5.35
CA MET A 291 11.78 4.15 5.55
C MET A 291 12.06 3.41 4.25
N ILE A 292 13.20 2.75 4.15
CA ILE A 292 13.61 1.99 2.95
C ILE A 292 13.04 0.59 3.01
N VAL A 293 12.27 0.21 1.98
CA VAL A 293 11.59 -1.08 1.91
C VAL A 293 11.71 -1.72 0.53
N MET A 294 11.67 -3.03 0.48
CA MET A 294 11.53 -3.82 -0.74
C MET A 294 10.09 -4.28 -0.93
N ASN A 295 9.59 -5.20 -0.11
CA ASN A 295 8.22 -5.74 -0.19
C ASN A 295 7.48 -5.67 1.16
N LYS A 296 8.17 -5.49 2.29
CA LYS A 296 7.59 -5.70 3.63
C LYS A 296 6.37 -4.81 3.94
N LEU A 297 6.35 -3.55 3.47
CA LEU A 297 5.22 -2.62 3.65
C LEU A 297 4.12 -2.77 2.58
N ASN A 298 4.20 -3.74 1.69
CA ASN A 298 3.11 -4.01 0.74
C ASN A 298 1.87 -4.58 1.45
N GLU A 299 2.04 -5.11 2.67
CA GLU A 299 1.05 -5.89 3.39
C GLU A 299 0.64 -5.23 4.69
N GLY A 300 -0.54 -4.62 4.68
CA GLY A 300 -1.35 -4.33 5.87
C GLY A 300 -0.80 -3.42 6.98
N VAL A 301 0.50 -3.20 7.08
CA VAL A 301 1.09 -2.33 8.11
C VAL A 301 0.75 -0.88 7.81
N HIS A 302 -0.02 -0.25 8.68
CA HIS A 302 -0.28 1.18 8.60
C HIS A 302 0.91 1.95 9.17
N VAL A 303 1.26 3.04 8.52
CA VAL A 303 2.36 3.93 8.95
C VAL A 303 1.81 5.33 9.06
N ASP A 304 1.82 5.88 10.27
CA ASP A 304 1.25 7.20 10.53
C ASP A 304 2.17 8.35 10.12
N GLY A 305 1.56 9.45 9.70
CA GLY A 305 2.25 10.71 9.44
C GLY A 305 3.17 10.71 8.21
N VAL A 306 2.96 9.82 7.24
CA VAL A 306 3.77 9.74 6.02
C VAL A 306 3.46 10.93 5.10
N ASN A 307 4.48 11.69 4.73
CA ASN A 307 4.39 12.84 3.84
C ASN A 307 4.52 12.47 2.36
N GLY A 308 5.02 11.27 2.04
CA GLY A 308 5.12 10.82 0.66
C GLY A 308 5.83 9.50 0.46
N ILE A 309 5.86 9.07 -0.81
CA ILE A 309 6.61 7.90 -1.26
C ILE A 309 7.56 8.26 -2.38
N LEU A 310 8.70 7.57 -2.42
CA LEU A 310 9.69 7.61 -3.47
C LEU A 310 9.74 6.24 -4.13
N TRP A 311 9.37 6.15 -5.39
CA TRP A 311 9.44 4.90 -6.16
C TRP A 311 10.67 4.85 -7.03
N PHE A 312 11.68 4.13 -6.58
CA PHE A 312 12.82 3.71 -7.39
C PHE A 312 12.65 2.29 -7.97
N ARG A 313 11.65 1.56 -7.49
CA ARG A 313 11.32 0.21 -7.95
C ARG A 313 10.36 0.28 -9.13
N PRO A 314 10.73 -0.29 -10.31
CA PRO A 314 9.77 -0.50 -11.37
C PRO A 314 8.77 -1.60 -10.96
N LEU A 315 7.49 -1.33 -11.17
CA LEU A 315 6.43 -2.32 -11.04
C LEU A 315 6.17 -2.98 -12.39
N ASP A 316 5.78 -4.25 -12.35
CA ASP A 316 5.29 -4.94 -13.55
C ASP A 316 3.96 -4.33 -14.00
N GLU A 317 3.68 -4.35 -15.31
CA GLU A 317 2.45 -3.79 -15.90
C GLU A 317 1.17 -4.42 -15.32
N ASN A 318 1.27 -5.66 -14.82
CA ASN A 318 0.17 -6.39 -14.19
C ASN A 318 0.06 -6.15 -12.68
N SER A 319 1.02 -5.47 -12.05
CA SER A 319 1.08 -5.26 -10.60
C SER A 319 0.16 -4.15 -10.10
N LYS A 320 -1.10 -4.11 -10.59
CA LYS A 320 -2.09 -3.09 -10.21
C LYS A 320 -2.41 -3.10 -8.72
N ILE A 321 -2.43 -4.28 -8.11
CA ILE A 321 -2.72 -4.46 -6.70
C ILE A 321 -1.59 -3.86 -5.86
N LEU A 322 -0.34 -4.19 -6.20
CA LEU A 322 0.84 -3.69 -5.52
C LEU A 322 0.94 -2.16 -5.60
N TYR A 323 0.65 -1.59 -6.77
CA TYR A 323 0.56 -0.15 -6.96
C TYR A 323 -0.45 0.50 -5.99
N LYS A 324 -1.70 -0.02 -5.96
CA LYS A 324 -2.75 0.46 -5.07
C LYS A 324 -2.36 0.33 -3.59
N GLN A 325 -1.74 -0.78 -3.21
CA GLN A 325 -1.28 -1.01 -1.84
C GLN A 325 -0.20 -0.02 -1.43
N GLN A 326 0.76 0.27 -2.32
CA GLN A 326 1.85 1.21 -2.04
C GLN A 326 1.34 2.67 -1.98
N ILE A 327 0.48 3.09 -2.91
CA ILE A 327 -0.18 4.40 -2.81
C ILE A 327 -1.02 4.51 -1.54
N GLY A 328 -1.72 3.45 -1.18
CA GLY A 328 -2.53 3.40 0.04
C GLY A 328 -1.75 3.71 1.34
N ARG A 329 -0.42 3.64 1.31
CA ARG A 329 0.43 4.00 2.48
C ARG A 329 0.52 5.50 2.72
N VAL A 330 0.26 6.32 1.72
CA VAL A 330 0.28 7.79 1.84
C VAL A 330 -1.10 8.41 1.75
N ILE A 331 -2.09 7.64 1.29
CA ILE A 331 -3.47 8.10 1.23
C ILE A 331 -4.12 7.87 2.58
N THR A 332 -4.33 8.95 3.31
CA THR A 332 -5.03 8.95 4.60
C THR A 332 -6.48 9.38 4.43
N SER A 333 -7.34 8.98 5.38
CA SER A 333 -8.70 9.51 5.45
C SER A 333 -8.67 11.03 5.68
N VAL A 334 -9.58 11.73 5.00
CA VAL A 334 -9.78 13.16 5.21
C VAL A 334 -10.69 13.37 6.42
N ASP A 335 -10.28 14.26 7.32
CA ASP A 335 -11.20 14.82 8.30
C ASP A 335 -12.07 15.87 7.59
N PRO A 336 -13.38 15.66 7.46
CA PRO A 336 -14.26 16.61 6.77
C PRO A 336 -14.26 18.00 7.40
N ASP A 337 -14.01 18.08 8.71
CA ASP A 337 -13.99 19.33 9.47
C ASP A 337 -12.64 20.07 9.34
N ASN A 338 -11.59 19.34 8.92
CA ASN A 338 -10.24 19.89 8.76
C ASN A 338 -9.53 19.25 7.54
N PRO A 339 -9.98 19.54 6.30
CA PRO A 339 -9.36 18.99 5.12
C PRO A 339 -7.92 19.49 4.96
N PRO A 340 -6.98 18.64 4.49
CA PRO A 340 -5.59 19.05 4.32
C PRO A 340 -5.48 20.15 3.27
N LYS A 341 -4.61 21.13 3.52
CA LYS A 341 -4.26 22.16 2.55
C LYS A 341 -3.48 21.51 1.38
N ASP A 342 -3.45 22.19 0.24
CA ASP A 342 -2.73 21.70 -0.94
C ASP A 342 -1.24 21.47 -0.67
N GLU A 343 -0.62 22.30 0.15
CA GLU A 343 0.77 22.21 0.61
C GLU A 343 1.04 21.01 1.56
N ASP A 344 -0.02 20.46 2.18
CA ASP A 344 0.07 19.32 3.10
C ASP A 344 -0.27 17.99 2.45
N ARG A 345 -0.63 18.01 1.17
CA ARG A 345 -0.91 16.79 0.43
C ARG A 345 0.35 15.92 0.34
N PRO A 346 0.22 14.61 0.60
CA PRO A 346 1.34 13.69 0.45
C PRO A 346 1.83 13.65 -1.01
N VAL A 347 3.14 13.49 -1.18
CA VAL A 347 3.76 13.45 -2.50
C VAL A 347 4.13 12.03 -2.91
N VAL A 348 3.85 11.69 -4.16
CA VAL A 348 4.30 10.45 -4.80
C VAL A 348 5.33 10.83 -5.85
N MET A 349 6.61 10.57 -5.57
CA MET A 349 7.72 10.79 -6.51
C MET A 349 8.02 9.49 -7.24
N ASP A 350 7.60 9.42 -8.49
CA ASP A 350 7.71 8.21 -9.31
C ASP A 350 8.93 8.27 -10.24
N PHE A 351 10.05 7.76 -9.75
CA PHE A 351 11.31 7.66 -10.50
C PHE A 351 11.39 6.44 -11.43
N ALA A 352 10.43 5.53 -11.36
CA ALA A 352 10.40 4.30 -12.17
C ALA A 352 9.32 4.30 -13.24
N ASN A 353 8.60 5.44 -13.41
CA ASN A 353 7.48 5.59 -14.34
C ASN A 353 6.34 4.56 -14.15
N ASN A 354 6.08 4.19 -12.90
CA ASN A 354 5.04 3.23 -12.55
C ASN A 354 3.65 3.73 -12.90
N THR A 355 3.40 5.02 -12.72
CA THR A 355 2.11 5.67 -12.99
C THR A 355 1.68 5.55 -14.46
N GLU A 356 2.64 5.47 -15.39
CA GLU A 356 2.35 5.26 -16.81
C GLU A 356 2.29 3.78 -17.18
N ARG A 357 3.16 2.94 -16.59
CA ARG A 357 3.24 1.51 -16.88
C ARG A 357 2.01 0.75 -16.42
N VAL A 358 1.52 1.06 -15.23
CA VAL A 358 0.44 0.28 -14.60
C VAL A 358 -0.94 0.74 -15.07
N ASP A 359 -1.03 1.81 -15.90
CA ASP A 359 -2.25 2.37 -16.52
C ASP A 359 -3.47 2.49 -15.59
N ILE A 360 -3.17 2.64 -14.27
CA ILE A 360 -4.24 2.65 -13.26
C ILE A 360 -4.91 4.00 -13.17
N ASP A 361 -4.17 5.09 -13.39
CA ASP A 361 -4.75 6.40 -13.17
C ASP A 361 -4.08 7.50 -13.99
N LYS A 362 -4.25 7.43 -15.28
CA LYS A 362 -4.32 8.66 -16.11
C LYS A 362 -5.23 9.69 -15.46
N GLU A 363 -6.13 9.27 -14.60
CA GLU A 363 -7.13 10.05 -13.88
C GLU A 363 -6.60 10.67 -12.59
N ILE A 364 -5.73 10.04 -11.77
CA ILE A 364 -5.01 10.74 -10.69
C ILE A 364 -4.10 11.80 -11.29
N LYS A 365 -3.40 11.48 -12.38
CA LYS A 365 -2.56 12.42 -13.13
C LYS A 365 -3.39 13.56 -13.75
N ASN A 366 -4.58 13.25 -14.27
CA ASN A 366 -5.51 14.22 -14.86
C ASN A 366 -6.21 15.06 -13.78
N ASN A 367 -6.56 14.50 -12.63
CA ASN A 367 -7.12 15.27 -11.50
C ASN A 367 -6.10 16.25 -10.92
N ASN A 368 -4.81 15.92 -10.90
CA ASN A 368 -3.75 16.87 -10.53
C ASN A 368 -3.54 17.99 -11.59
N ARG A 369 -4.06 17.83 -12.81
CA ARG A 369 -4.03 18.83 -13.89
C ARG A 369 -5.34 19.59 -14.05
N LYS A 370 -6.45 19.09 -13.49
CA LYS A 370 -7.74 19.75 -13.51
C LYS A 370 -7.84 20.66 -12.30
N ASN A 371 -8.21 21.92 -12.55
CA ASN A 371 -8.46 22.91 -11.50
C ASN A 371 -9.51 22.37 -10.51
N ASP A 372 -9.34 22.62 -9.23
CA ASP A 372 -10.27 22.28 -8.14
C ASP A 372 -11.73 22.69 -8.39
N LEU A 373 -11.98 23.64 -9.31
CA LEU A 373 -13.31 24.07 -9.73
C LEU A 373 -14.13 22.97 -10.44
N GLU A 374 -13.50 22.05 -11.20
CA GLU A 374 -14.21 20.94 -11.86
C GLU A 374 -14.57 19.85 -10.86
N LEU A 375 -13.73 19.61 -9.85
CA LEU A 375 -14.03 18.70 -8.74
C LEU A 375 -15.25 19.19 -7.94
N LEU A 376 -15.33 20.49 -7.67
CA LEU A 376 -16.49 21.11 -7.01
C LEU A 376 -17.78 20.92 -7.84
N THR A 377 -17.68 21.01 -9.16
CA THR A 377 -18.85 20.83 -10.05
C THR A 377 -19.34 19.38 -10.00
N ILE A 378 -18.44 18.39 -10.01
CA ILE A 378 -18.80 16.96 -9.94
C ILE A 378 -19.46 16.63 -8.59
N VAL A 379 -18.89 17.12 -7.47
CA VAL A 379 -19.48 16.93 -6.12
C VAL A 379 -20.85 17.61 -6.01
N VAL A 380 -21.01 18.82 -6.52
CA VAL A 380 -22.30 19.55 -6.51
C VAL A 380 -23.35 18.82 -7.35
N ASP A 381 -22.98 18.28 -8.50
CA ASP A 381 -23.90 17.52 -9.36
C ASP A 381 -24.25 16.16 -8.73
N TRP A 382 -23.33 15.52 -8.04
CA TRP A 382 -23.61 14.29 -7.28
C TRP A 382 -24.58 14.55 -6.12
N VAL A 383 -24.35 15.58 -5.32
CA VAL A 383 -25.24 15.97 -4.20
C VAL A 383 -26.61 16.34 -4.71
N LYS A 384 -26.73 17.01 -5.86
CA LYS A 384 -28.03 17.33 -6.48
C LYS A 384 -28.77 16.11 -7.02
N SER A 385 -28.06 15.04 -7.38
CA SER A 385 -28.68 13.83 -7.94
C SER A 385 -29.03 12.77 -6.89
N HIS A 386 -28.46 12.86 -5.66
CA HIS A 386 -28.62 11.86 -4.59
C HIS A 386 -29.08 12.46 -3.25
N GLY A 387 -29.29 13.76 -3.14
CA GLY A 387 -29.96 14.47 -2.04
C GLY A 387 -31.32 14.90 -2.49
#